data_6b0980ffe08eafcd0d2ef624c9e1e041
#
_entry.id   6b0980ffe08eafcd0d2ef624c9e1e041
#
_cell.length_a   1.000
_cell.length_b   1.000
_cell.length_c   1.000
_cell.angle_alpha   90.00
_cell.angle_beta   90.00
_cell.angle_gamma   90.00
#
_symmetry.space_group_name_H-M   'P 1'
#
loop_
_entity.id
_entity.type
_entity.pdbx_description
1 polymer ?
#
loop_
_entity_poly.entity_id
_entity_poly.type
_entity_poly.pdbx_seq_one_letter_code
_entity_poly.pdbx_strand_id
1 'polypeptide(L)'
;GNYEITNVTNGTYTIVASYIGYDNFTKEITVNGNLKLDIIIKENAQSLDEIIVTGVVNPKSKIESSISVSTVGIKQIKQASPRSSGELFRSIPGIRAESSGGEGNANFNVRGVPVSSGGSRYLQLQEDGLPIMLFGDTSFGNADNFLRIDSNIGRVEAIRGGSASTQTSNGPAGIINMISKTGRTEGGTIGATYGLDFQTSRLDFEYGTPIGEGLFYHIGGFMRVGEGPRNIGYQGNKGGQIKANITKEFKNGYVRTYFKFLNDRTVMYMPMPVSLTGTNSNPTFGNLPGFDITTDTPHSVNIQNTYSVYDGNATQNDMRNGNNPVSKAIGAEFSFDLGDDWKVNGKARYSNNSGQWNAPFTANVGTVAEIETLVRNASGATGTLTFQDGTPFNPANGLAQDIRYFDVTIEDLSNFFSDVKVTKAIND
;
A
#
# COMPACT_ATOMS: atom_id res chain seq x y z
N GLY A 1 18.59 -32.32 -21.14
CA GLY A 1 17.88 -33.50 -21.65
C GLY A 1 17.86 -33.52 -23.15
N ASN A 2 17.57 -34.66 -23.73
CA ASN A 2 17.34 -34.83 -25.17
C ASN A 2 15.83 -34.87 -25.44
N TYR A 3 15.42 -34.31 -26.55
CA TYR A 3 14.05 -34.36 -27.03
C TYR A 3 14.04 -34.72 -28.53
N GLU A 4 12.95 -35.31 -28.99
CA GLU A 4 12.71 -35.62 -30.39
C GLU A 4 11.24 -35.36 -30.71
N ILE A 5 10.99 -34.66 -31.81
CA ILE A 5 9.64 -34.47 -32.37
C ILE A 5 9.61 -35.10 -33.76
N THR A 6 8.85 -36.15 -33.90
CA THR A 6 8.76 -36.92 -35.16
C THR A 6 7.56 -36.49 -35.98
N ASN A 7 7.59 -36.79 -37.30
CA ASN A 7 6.50 -36.54 -38.23
C ASN A 7 6.13 -35.05 -38.44
N VAL A 8 7.12 -34.14 -38.31
CA VAL A 8 6.94 -32.73 -38.61
C VAL A 8 7.07 -32.53 -40.14
N THR A 9 6.05 -31.94 -40.75
CA THR A 9 6.09 -31.59 -42.18
C THR A 9 6.97 -30.38 -42.43
N ASN A 10 7.47 -30.22 -43.67
CA ASN A 10 8.23 -29.02 -44.01
C ASN A 10 7.37 -27.76 -43.83
N GLY A 11 7.89 -26.73 -43.15
CA GLY A 11 7.17 -25.52 -42.88
C GLY A 11 7.85 -24.67 -41.81
N THR A 12 7.30 -23.51 -41.56
CA THR A 12 7.76 -22.61 -40.50
C THR A 12 6.91 -22.82 -39.24
N TYR A 13 7.58 -23.01 -38.10
CA TYR A 13 6.98 -23.31 -36.81
C TYR A 13 7.57 -22.44 -35.73
N THR A 14 6.76 -22.13 -34.75
CA THR A 14 7.24 -21.50 -33.50
C THR A 14 7.44 -22.61 -32.46
N ILE A 15 8.68 -22.86 -32.07
CA ILE A 15 8.99 -23.74 -30.94
C ILE A 15 8.93 -22.94 -29.64
N VAL A 16 8.18 -23.50 -28.67
CA VAL A 16 8.17 -22.99 -27.27
C VAL A 16 8.68 -24.11 -26.38
N ALA A 17 9.77 -23.86 -25.68
CA ALA A 17 10.24 -24.77 -24.64
C ALA A 17 9.99 -24.09 -23.28
N SER A 18 9.29 -24.77 -22.39
CA SER A 18 9.01 -24.35 -21.05
C SER A 18 9.44 -25.42 -20.05
N TYR A 19 10.07 -24.98 -18.98
CA TYR A 19 10.40 -25.83 -17.85
C TYR A 19 10.19 -25.04 -16.56
N ILE A 20 9.73 -25.74 -15.52
CA ILE A 20 9.46 -25.10 -14.23
C ILE A 20 10.76 -24.52 -13.68
N GLY A 21 10.75 -23.22 -13.34
CA GLY A 21 11.94 -22.50 -12.86
C GLY A 21 12.80 -21.84 -13.96
N TYR A 22 12.37 -21.91 -15.21
CA TYR A 22 13.10 -21.33 -16.35
C TYR A 22 12.22 -20.38 -17.17
N ASP A 23 12.85 -19.40 -17.84
CA ASP A 23 12.17 -18.57 -18.82
C ASP A 23 11.74 -19.38 -20.02
N ASN A 24 10.55 -19.11 -20.55
CA ASN A 24 10.10 -19.73 -21.77
C ASN A 24 11.03 -19.35 -22.93
N PHE A 25 11.62 -20.34 -23.57
CA PHE A 25 12.33 -20.16 -24.83
C PHE A 25 11.32 -20.19 -25.97
N THR A 26 11.30 -19.16 -26.80
CA THR A 26 10.45 -19.08 -27.98
C THR A 26 11.32 -18.74 -29.19
N LYS A 27 11.24 -19.57 -30.23
CA LYS A 27 11.98 -19.37 -31.47
C LYS A 27 11.18 -19.82 -32.68
N GLU A 28 11.15 -18.99 -33.69
CA GLU A 28 10.66 -19.40 -35.02
C GLU A 28 11.73 -20.18 -35.76
N ILE A 29 11.37 -21.34 -36.31
CA ILE A 29 12.23 -22.22 -37.04
C ILE A 29 11.57 -22.65 -38.36
N THR A 30 12.38 -22.88 -39.40
CA THR A 30 11.92 -23.45 -40.63
C THR A 30 12.43 -24.89 -40.73
N VAL A 31 11.51 -25.85 -40.78
CA VAL A 31 11.80 -27.28 -40.96
C VAL A 31 11.81 -27.58 -42.46
N ASN A 32 12.94 -28.08 -42.93
CA ASN A 32 13.12 -28.55 -44.30
C ASN A 32 13.99 -29.83 -44.27
N GLY A 33 13.42 -30.91 -43.73
CA GLY A 33 14.13 -32.13 -43.38
C GLY A 33 14.48 -32.22 -41.88
N ASN A 34 15.44 -33.08 -41.53
CA ASN A 34 15.86 -33.23 -40.14
C ASN A 34 16.57 -31.98 -39.62
N LEU A 35 16.05 -31.37 -38.55
CA LEU A 35 16.60 -30.20 -37.90
C LEU A 35 17.10 -30.56 -36.51
N LYS A 36 18.34 -30.22 -36.17
CA LYS A 36 18.85 -30.26 -34.82
C LYS A 36 18.77 -28.84 -34.22
N LEU A 37 18.10 -28.69 -33.10
CA LEU A 37 17.98 -27.44 -32.39
C LEU A 37 18.41 -27.64 -30.94
N ASP A 38 19.47 -26.98 -30.54
CA ASP A 38 19.87 -26.90 -29.13
C ASP A 38 19.14 -25.74 -28.48
N ILE A 39 18.41 -26.03 -27.40
CA ILE A 39 17.63 -25.07 -26.63
C ILE A 39 18.34 -24.79 -25.34
N ILE A 40 18.72 -23.53 -25.13
CA ILE A 40 19.25 -23.05 -23.86
C ILE A 40 18.17 -22.21 -23.21
N ILE A 41 17.59 -22.73 -22.14
CA ILE A 41 16.65 -21.98 -21.27
C ILE A 41 17.44 -21.38 -20.13
N LYS A 42 17.13 -20.13 -19.78
CA LYS A 42 17.73 -19.44 -18.64
C LYS A 42 16.89 -19.69 -17.42
N GLU A 43 17.52 -19.96 -16.29
CA GLU A 43 16.83 -20.04 -15.03
C GLU A 43 16.03 -18.75 -14.79
N ASN A 44 14.73 -18.93 -14.61
CA ASN A 44 13.86 -17.86 -14.17
C ASN A 44 13.83 -17.93 -12.64
N ALA A 45 14.73 -17.19 -12.02
CA ALA A 45 14.82 -17.08 -10.56
C ALA A 45 13.52 -16.54 -9.90
N GLN A 46 12.49 -16.24 -10.68
CA GLN A 46 11.23 -15.70 -10.17
C GLN A 46 10.15 -16.75 -9.88
N SER A 47 10.33 -18.03 -10.23
CA SER A 47 9.17 -18.96 -10.18
C SER A 47 9.26 -20.15 -9.21
N LEU A 48 10.42 -20.67 -8.84
CA LEU A 48 10.50 -21.81 -7.89
C LEU A 48 11.60 -21.67 -6.82
N ASP A 49 12.69 -21.00 -7.13
CA ASP A 49 13.74 -20.64 -6.15
C ASP A 49 13.54 -19.22 -5.63
N GLU A 50 12.28 -18.80 -5.49
CA GLU A 50 11.97 -17.53 -4.91
C GLU A 50 12.52 -17.48 -3.49
N ILE A 51 13.64 -16.77 -3.35
CA ILE A 51 14.34 -16.62 -2.08
C ILE A 51 13.50 -15.73 -1.19
N ILE A 52 13.00 -16.31 -0.11
CA ILE A 52 12.28 -15.59 0.93
C ILE A 52 13.28 -14.92 1.84
N VAL A 53 13.07 -13.62 2.05
CA VAL A 53 13.90 -12.80 2.94
C VAL A 53 13.14 -12.32 4.17
N THR A 54 11.81 -12.47 4.17
CA THR A 54 10.93 -11.96 5.23
C THR A 54 10.78 -13.00 6.34
N GLY A 55 10.97 -12.58 7.60
CA GLY A 55 10.73 -13.42 8.78
C GLY A 55 11.57 -14.68 8.87
N VAL A 56 12.72 -14.69 8.24
CA VAL A 56 13.69 -15.80 8.27
C VAL A 56 15.07 -15.30 8.70
N VAL A 57 15.81 -16.15 9.39
CA VAL A 57 17.19 -15.81 9.80
C VAL A 57 18.10 -15.77 8.59
N ASN A 58 18.03 -16.78 7.75
CA ASN A 58 18.76 -16.87 6.48
C ASN A 58 17.78 -16.88 5.31
N PRO A 59 18.06 -16.16 4.23
CA PRO A 59 17.33 -16.32 2.99
C PRO A 59 17.33 -17.78 2.55
N LYS A 60 16.15 -18.32 2.21
CA LYS A 60 15.99 -19.69 1.74
C LYS A 60 14.91 -19.75 0.68
N SER A 61 14.94 -20.83 -0.10
CA SER A 61 13.92 -21.03 -1.12
C SER A 61 12.55 -21.26 -0.47
N LYS A 62 11.49 -20.85 -1.15
CA LYS A 62 10.11 -20.97 -0.68
C LYS A 62 9.73 -22.43 -0.40
N ILE A 63 10.25 -23.37 -1.20
CA ILE A 63 9.98 -24.79 -1.05
C ILE A 63 10.63 -25.37 0.25
N GLU A 64 11.71 -24.78 0.71
CA GLU A 64 12.42 -25.19 1.95
C GLU A 64 11.86 -24.50 3.19
N SER A 65 10.91 -23.59 3.01
CA SER A 65 10.34 -22.84 4.13
C SER A 65 9.27 -23.65 4.83
N SER A 66 9.45 -23.86 6.14
CA SER A 66 8.43 -24.43 7.04
C SER A 66 7.29 -23.45 7.34
N ILE A 67 7.40 -22.19 6.88
CA ILE A 67 6.45 -21.11 7.15
C ILE A 67 5.58 -20.89 5.92
N SER A 68 4.28 -20.64 6.14
CA SER A 68 3.36 -20.34 5.05
C SER A 68 3.63 -18.93 4.49
N VAL A 69 4.39 -18.84 3.41
CA VAL A 69 4.69 -17.60 2.71
C VAL A 69 3.90 -17.50 1.43
N SER A 70 3.25 -16.36 1.22
CA SER A 70 2.66 -15.98 -0.07
C SER A 70 3.49 -14.88 -0.69
N THR A 71 3.72 -14.98 -1.98
CA THR A 71 4.42 -13.96 -2.74
C THR A 71 3.51 -13.43 -3.83
N VAL A 72 3.47 -12.11 -3.96
CA VAL A 72 2.79 -11.41 -5.05
C VAL A 72 3.87 -10.75 -5.90
N GLY A 73 4.09 -11.28 -7.08
CA GLY A 73 5.10 -10.78 -8.01
C GLY A 73 4.63 -9.58 -8.84
N ILE A 74 5.57 -8.94 -9.55
CA ILE A 74 5.32 -7.75 -10.38
C ILE A 74 4.16 -7.96 -11.36
N LYS A 75 4.09 -9.12 -12.02
CA LYS A 75 3.04 -9.43 -12.99
C LYS A 75 1.64 -9.38 -12.34
N GLN A 76 1.50 -9.98 -11.18
CA GLN A 76 0.24 -9.98 -10.43
C GLN A 76 -0.14 -8.58 -9.94
N ILE A 77 0.85 -7.80 -9.43
CA ILE A 77 0.63 -6.41 -9.02
C ILE A 77 0.15 -5.56 -10.20
N LYS A 78 0.81 -5.68 -11.37
CA LYS A 78 0.40 -4.94 -12.58
C LYS A 78 -1.00 -5.35 -13.06
N GLN A 79 -1.34 -6.62 -13.01
CA GLN A 79 -2.68 -7.12 -13.40
C GLN A 79 -3.78 -6.65 -12.44
N ALA A 80 -3.49 -6.61 -11.14
CA ALA A 80 -4.43 -6.16 -10.13
C ALA A 80 -4.61 -4.63 -10.12
N SER A 81 -3.61 -3.88 -10.60
CA SER A 81 -3.59 -2.40 -10.63
C SER A 81 -4.13 -1.76 -9.33
N PRO A 82 -3.64 -2.20 -8.16
CA PRO A 82 -4.21 -1.79 -6.89
C PRO A 82 -3.93 -0.29 -6.63
N ARG A 83 -4.93 0.44 -6.18
CA ARG A 83 -4.80 1.85 -5.83
C ARG A 83 -4.23 2.03 -4.43
N SER A 84 -4.46 1.08 -3.54
CA SER A 84 -4.04 1.14 -2.14
C SER A 84 -3.39 -0.17 -1.66
N SER A 85 -2.70 -0.09 -0.53
CA SER A 85 -2.19 -1.25 0.20
C SER A 85 -3.31 -2.25 0.54
N GLY A 86 -4.47 -1.75 0.96
CA GLY A 86 -5.63 -2.58 1.25
C GLY A 86 -6.13 -3.38 0.05
N GLU A 87 -6.17 -2.76 -1.13
CA GLU A 87 -6.56 -3.47 -2.37
C GLU A 87 -5.54 -4.55 -2.74
N LEU A 88 -4.24 -4.26 -2.65
CA LEU A 88 -3.20 -5.23 -2.92
C LEU A 88 -3.24 -6.41 -1.95
N PHE A 89 -3.31 -6.13 -0.65
CA PHE A 89 -3.23 -7.18 0.36
C PHE A 89 -4.48 -8.07 0.41
N ARG A 90 -5.63 -7.56 -0.05
CA ARG A 90 -6.86 -8.36 -0.23
C ARG A 90 -6.66 -9.53 -1.21
N SER A 91 -5.73 -9.41 -2.14
CA SER A 91 -5.38 -10.49 -3.07
C SER A 91 -4.59 -11.63 -2.43
N ILE A 92 -4.08 -11.43 -1.20
CA ILE A 92 -3.27 -12.42 -0.49
C ILE A 92 -4.20 -13.36 0.31
N PRO A 93 -4.18 -14.69 0.04
CA PRO A 93 -5.05 -15.63 0.73
C PRO A 93 -4.90 -15.55 2.25
N GLY A 94 -6.02 -15.47 2.99
CA GLY A 94 -6.05 -15.41 4.45
C GLY A 94 -5.81 -14.01 5.03
N ILE A 95 -5.74 -12.98 4.20
CA ILE A 95 -5.74 -11.58 4.61
C ILE A 95 -7.07 -10.94 4.16
N ARG A 96 -7.79 -10.37 5.10
CA ARG A 96 -8.90 -9.46 4.84
C ARG A 96 -8.38 -8.04 5.03
N ALA A 97 -8.58 -7.21 4.02
CA ALA A 97 -8.21 -5.81 4.07
C ALA A 97 -9.41 -4.95 3.69
N GLU A 98 -9.68 -3.93 4.49
CA GLU A 98 -10.79 -2.99 4.31
C GLU A 98 -10.24 -1.57 4.24
N SER A 99 -10.37 -0.94 3.07
CA SER A 99 -10.00 0.46 2.85
C SER A 99 -11.20 1.38 3.19
N SER A 100 -11.71 1.30 4.40
CA SER A 100 -12.89 2.05 4.83
C SER A 100 -12.66 3.56 4.86
N GLY A 101 -11.44 4.00 5.18
CA GLY A 101 -11.05 5.41 5.20
C GLY A 101 -10.46 5.92 3.87
N GLY A 102 -10.55 5.14 2.79
CA GLY A 102 -9.94 5.49 1.50
C GLY A 102 -8.52 4.93 1.36
N GLU A 103 -7.68 5.58 0.57
CA GLU A 103 -6.32 5.11 0.35
C GLU A 103 -5.39 5.49 1.51
N GLY A 104 -4.67 4.50 2.05
CA GLY A 104 -3.71 4.71 3.13
C GLY A 104 -4.33 4.78 4.53
N ASN A 105 -5.51 4.21 4.71
CA ASN A 105 -6.12 4.01 6.03
C ASN A 105 -6.99 2.75 5.99
N ALA A 106 -6.33 1.61 5.95
CA ALA A 106 -6.98 0.32 5.85
C ALA A 106 -6.91 -0.46 7.17
N ASN A 107 -7.92 -1.30 7.40
CA ASN A 107 -7.94 -2.28 8.48
C ASN A 107 -7.54 -3.64 7.94
N PHE A 108 -6.67 -4.34 8.66
CA PHE A 108 -6.17 -5.64 8.27
C PHE A 108 -6.52 -6.72 9.29
N ASN A 109 -7.04 -7.83 8.79
CA ASN A 109 -7.31 -9.03 9.57
C ASN A 109 -6.59 -10.21 8.93
N VAL A 110 -5.92 -11.02 9.73
CA VAL A 110 -5.15 -12.17 9.27
C VAL A 110 -5.64 -13.42 9.95
N ARG A 111 -6.13 -14.40 9.18
CA ARG A 111 -6.58 -15.71 9.68
C ARG A 111 -7.52 -15.64 10.90
N GLY A 112 -8.46 -14.71 10.88
CA GLY A 112 -9.44 -14.57 11.97
C GLY A 112 -8.94 -13.82 13.21
N VAL A 113 -7.73 -13.29 13.22
CA VAL A 113 -7.32 -12.33 14.25
C VAL A 113 -8.21 -11.11 14.11
N PRO A 114 -8.92 -10.67 15.17
CA PRO A 114 -9.97 -9.68 15.11
C PRO A 114 -9.52 -8.38 14.46
N VAL A 115 -10.39 -7.82 13.63
CA VAL A 115 -10.24 -6.45 13.15
C VAL A 115 -10.38 -5.54 14.36
N SER A 116 -9.35 -4.82 14.71
CA SER A 116 -9.49 -3.67 15.58
C SER A 116 -9.85 -2.46 14.72
N SER A 117 -10.65 -1.56 15.25
CA SER A 117 -10.91 -0.27 14.62
C SER A 117 -9.59 0.53 14.58
N GLY A 118 -8.79 0.33 13.59
CA GLY A 118 -7.51 1.01 13.45
C GLY A 118 -6.41 0.07 12.96
N GLY A 119 -6.20 0.08 11.69
CA GLY A 119 -5.00 -0.28 11.03
C GLY A 119 -4.53 -1.73 11.11
N SER A 120 -3.25 -1.87 11.34
CA SER A 120 -2.51 -3.13 11.26
C SER A 120 -1.94 -3.58 12.62
N ARG A 121 -2.68 -3.41 13.71
CA ARG A 121 -2.21 -3.66 15.09
C ARG A 121 -1.50 -4.99 15.30
N TYR A 122 -1.97 -6.04 14.62
CA TYR A 122 -1.46 -7.40 14.76
C TYR A 122 -0.62 -7.85 13.57
N LEU A 123 -0.53 -7.02 12.54
CA LEU A 123 0.18 -7.27 11.30
C LEU A 123 1.27 -6.23 11.12
N GLN A 124 2.53 -6.66 11.03
CA GLN A 124 3.61 -5.73 10.77
C GLN A 124 3.77 -5.46 9.27
N LEU A 125 3.70 -4.19 8.89
CA LEU A 125 4.00 -3.72 7.53
C LEU A 125 5.46 -3.31 7.44
N GLN A 126 6.15 -3.84 6.44
CA GLN A 126 7.57 -3.60 6.20
C GLN A 126 7.85 -3.09 4.79
N GLU A 127 8.89 -2.29 4.66
CA GLU A 127 9.59 -1.99 3.40
C GLU A 127 11.04 -2.47 3.51
N ASP A 128 11.46 -3.27 2.54
CA ASP A 128 12.82 -3.84 2.46
C ASP A 128 13.26 -4.55 3.75
N GLY A 129 12.30 -5.15 4.47
CA GLY A 129 12.52 -5.94 5.67
C GLY A 129 12.63 -5.16 6.97
N LEU A 130 12.37 -3.85 6.98
CA LEU A 130 12.26 -3.03 8.18
C LEU A 130 10.85 -2.51 8.40
N PRO A 131 10.34 -2.47 9.65
CA PRO A 131 9.01 -1.97 9.95
C PRO A 131 8.79 -0.55 9.44
N ILE A 132 7.60 -0.25 8.92
CA ILE A 132 7.19 1.14 8.66
C ILE A 132 7.02 1.88 9.98
N MET A 133 6.29 1.26 10.90
CA MET A 133 6.08 1.65 12.29
C MET A 133 6.01 0.38 13.14
N LEU A 134 6.38 0.46 14.42
CA LEU A 134 6.18 -0.67 15.35
C LEU A 134 4.70 -0.86 15.69
N PHE A 135 3.97 0.23 15.81
CA PHE A 135 2.54 0.20 16.11
C PHE A 135 1.75 0.40 14.81
N GLY A 136 0.75 -0.43 14.62
CA GLY A 136 -0.07 -0.40 13.40
C GLY A 136 -1.14 0.68 13.40
N ASP A 137 -1.29 1.44 14.49
CA ASP A 137 -2.30 2.45 14.66
C ASP A 137 -1.88 3.46 15.75
N THR A 138 -1.78 4.72 15.40
CA THR A 138 -1.46 5.82 16.32
C THR A 138 -2.37 6.99 16.00
N SER A 139 -3.32 7.30 16.89
CA SER A 139 -4.27 8.42 16.73
C SER A 139 -4.91 8.47 15.33
N PHE A 140 -5.39 7.33 14.82
CA PHE A 140 -5.92 7.11 13.46
C PHE A 140 -4.86 7.17 12.34
N GLY A 141 -3.59 7.41 12.65
CA GLY A 141 -2.47 7.27 11.71
C GLY A 141 -2.01 5.82 11.64
N ASN A 142 -2.42 5.10 10.62
CA ASN A 142 -2.07 3.69 10.41
C ASN A 142 -0.70 3.56 9.74
N ALA A 143 -0.02 2.43 9.90
CA ALA A 143 1.27 2.18 9.25
C ALA A 143 1.18 2.26 7.71
N ASP A 144 0.05 1.86 7.11
CA ASP A 144 -0.18 1.93 5.67
C ASP A 144 -0.36 3.36 5.13
N ASN A 145 -0.58 4.36 5.99
CA ASN A 145 -0.54 5.76 5.58
C ASN A 145 0.82 6.14 4.99
N PHE A 146 1.90 5.59 5.53
CA PHE A 146 3.27 5.82 5.06
C PHE A 146 3.72 4.84 3.99
N LEU A 147 2.81 4.01 3.48
CA LEU A 147 3.04 2.99 2.48
C LEU A 147 2.21 3.29 1.24
N ARG A 148 2.85 3.34 0.07
CA ARG A 148 2.17 3.54 -1.21
C ARG A 148 2.57 2.47 -2.21
N ILE A 149 1.60 2.05 -2.99
CA ILE A 149 1.83 1.13 -4.10
C ILE A 149 2.27 1.94 -5.31
N ASP A 150 3.43 1.63 -5.83
CA ASP A 150 3.98 2.21 -7.05
C ASP A 150 4.84 1.21 -7.84
N SER A 151 5.37 1.65 -8.94
CA SER A 151 6.19 0.82 -9.84
C SER A 151 7.56 0.41 -9.27
N ASN A 152 7.98 0.97 -8.11
CA ASN A 152 9.24 0.57 -7.45
C ASN A 152 9.18 -0.80 -6.80
N ILE A 153 7.98 -1.34 -6.57
CA ILE A 153 7.80 -2.63 -5.90
C ILE A 153 8.20 -3.75 -6.86
N GLY A 154 9.17 -4.56 -6.43
CA GLY A 154 9.58 -5.77 -7.13
C GLY A 154 8.70 -6.96 -6.81
N ARG A 155 8.36 -7.14 -5.53
CA ARG A 155 7.44 -8.17 -5.04
C ARG A 155 6.96 -7.84 -3.63
N VAL A 156 5.92 -8.53 -3.20
CA VAL A 156 5.41 -8.51 -1.83
C VAL A 156 5.51 -9.91 -1.26
N GLU A 157 6.12 -10.06 -0.09
CA GLU A 157 6.14 -11.28 0.69
C GLU A 157 5.22 -11.13 1.90
N ALA A 158 4.34 -12.12 2.11
CA ALA A 158 3.41 -12.12 3.22
C ALA A 158 3.51 -13.43 4.01
N ILE A 159 3.80 -13.30 5.29
CA ILE A 159 3.82 -14.38 6.26
C ILE A 159 2.62 -14.24 7.18
N ARG A 160 1.88 -15.31 7.37
CA ARG A 160 0.62 -15.31 8.12
C ARG A 160 0.72 -16.19 9.34
N GLY A 161 1.00 -15.58 10.50
CA GLY A 161 1.20 -16.29 11.76
C GLY A 161 2.46 -17.14 11.79
N GLY A 162 2.51 -18.13 12.68
CA GLY A 162 3.64 -19.04 12.83
C GLY A 162 4.87 -18.39 13.47
N SER A 163 6.05 -18.92 13.17
CA SER A 163 7.33 -18.46 13.71
C SER A 163 7.77 -17.08 13.18
N ALA A 164 7.04 -16.49 12.24
CA ALA A 164 7.32 -15.14 11.76
C ALA A 164 7.34 -14.10 12.90
N SER A 165 6.46 -14.26 13.87
CA SER A 165 6.41 -13.41 15.07
C SER A 165 7.68 -13.42 15.90
N THR A 166 8.51 -14.45 15.79
CA THR A 166 9.80 -14.53 16.51
C THR A 166 10.90 -13.69 15.85
N GLN A 167 10.70 -13.32 14.59
CA GLN A 167 11.65 -12.52 13.79
C GLN A 167 11.24 -11.05 13.67
N THR A 168 10.15 -10.66 14.32
CA THR A 168 9.65 -9.28 14.29
C THR A 168 9.15 -8.84 15.66
N SER A 169 9.27 -7.56 15.92
CA SER A 169 8.57 -6.92 17.02
C SER A 169 7.15 -6.59 16.61
N ASN A 170 6.16 -6.88 17.46
CA ASN A 170 4.78 -6.42 17.29
C ASN A 170 4.05 -6.87 16.00
N GLY A 171 4.27 -8.12 15.59
CA GLY A 171 3.60 -8.71 14.43
C GLY A 171 3.03 -10.11 14.67
N PRO A 172 2.20 -10.35 15.73
CA PRO A 172 1.77 -11.70 16.10
C PRO A 172 0.90 -12.39 15.06
N ALA A 173 0.16 -11.64 14.25
CA ALA A 173 -0.66 -12.19 13.17
C ALA A 173 0.13 -12.44 11.88
N GLY A 174 1.25 -11.75 11.70
CA GLY A 174 2.06 -11.92 10.50
C GLY A 174 2.83 -10.67 10.09
N ILE A 175 3.44 -10.77 8.91
CA ILE A 175 4.26 -9.73 8.31
C ILE A 175 3.85 -9.60 6.84
N ILE A 176 3.76 -8.36 6.34
CA ILE A 176 3.76 -8.07 4.92
C ILE A 176 4.94 -7.16 4.62
N ASN A 177 5.83 -7.64 3.74
CA ASN A 177 7.03 -6.92 3.35
C ASN A 177 6.99 -6.57 1.87
N MET A 178 7.11 -5.29 1.54
CA MET A 178 7.27 -4.79 0.19
C MET A 178 8.75 -4.69 -0.14
N ILE A 179 9.18 -5.41 -1.15
CA ILE A 179 10.59 -5.46 -1.57
C ILE A 179 10.77 -4.62 -2.81
N SER A 180 11.69 -3.68 -2.74
CA SER A 180 11.99 -2.74 -3.81
C SER A 180 12.81 -3.36 -4.93
N LYS A 181 12.64 -2.87 -6.16
CA LYS A 181 13.52 -3.13 -7.29
C LYS A 181 14.90 -2.50 -7.05
N THR A 182 15.93 -3.08 -7.63
CA THR A 182 17.32 -2.65 -7.41
C THR A 182 18.04 -2.13 -8.66
N GLY A 183 17.48 -2.34 -9.86
CA GLY A 183 18.12 -1.96 -11.12
C GLY A 183 19.26 -2.89 -11.58
N ARG A 184 19.38 -4.08 -10.98
CA ARG A 184 20.35 -5.11 -11.43
C ARG A 184 20.14 -5.45 -12.91
N THR A 185 18.90 -5.49 -13.36
CA THR A 185 18.52 -5.66 -14.76
C THR A 185 18.05 -4.31 -15.29
N GLU A 186 18.58 -3.92 -16.45
CA GLU A 186 18.17 -2.70 -17.13
C GLU A 186 16.70 -2.78 -17.54
N GLY A 187 15.97 -1.71 -17.30
CA GLY A 187 14.60 -1.55 -17.72
C GLY A 187 13.86 -0.51 -16.92
N GLY A 188 12.69 -0.15 -17.43
CA GLY A 188 11.83 0.82 -16.78
C GLY A 188 10.42 0.76 -17.32
N THR A 189 9.51 1.43 -16.62
CA THR A 189 8.12 1.61 -17.06
C THR A 189 7.67 3.04 -16.80
N ILE A 190 6.79 3.51 -17.69
CA ILE A 190 5.98 4.70 -17.52
C ILE A 190 4.52 4.26 -17.64
N GLY A 191 3.67 4.71 -16.73
CA GLY A 191 2.25 4.39 -16.72
C GLY A 191 1.44 5.63 -16.43
N ALA A 192 0.32 5.80 -17.15
CA ALA A 192 -0.65 6.83 -16.86
C ALA A 192 -2.00 6.20 -16.53
N THR A 193 -2.64 6.67 -15.47
CA THR A 193 -3.99 6.25 -15.07
C THR A 193 -4.89 7.46 -15.00
N TYR A 194 -6.07 7.34 -15.60
CA TYR A 194 -7.11 8.34 -15.54
C TYR A 194 -8.43 7.72 -15.10
N GLY A 195 -9.10 8.35 -14.13
CA GLY A 195 -10.42 7.92 -13.68
C GLY A 195 -11.50 8.38 -14.66
N LEU A 196 -12.26 7.45 -15.20
CA LEU A 196 -13.32 7.76 -16.18
C LEU A 196 -14.60 8.25 -15.51
N ASP A 197 -14.88 7.77 -14.31
CA ASP A 197 -16.07 8.08 -13.53
C ASP A 197 -15.81 9.09 -12.41
N PHE A 198 -14.56 9.43 -12.19
CA PHE A 198 -14.12 10.41 -11.20
C PHE A 198 -12.81 11.06 -11.64
N GLN A 199 -12.64 12.32 -11.27
CA GLN A 199 -11.49 13.10 -11.70
C GLN A 199 -10.25 12.72 -10.89
N THR A 200 -9.44 11.82 -11.41
CA THR A 200 -8.10 11.52 -10.89
C THR A 200 -7.16 11.19 -12.03
N SER A 201 -6.04 11.88 -12.07
CA SER A 201 -4.92 11.59 -12.97
C SER A 201 -3.72 11.14 -12.15
N ARG A 202 -3.07 10.07 -12.57
CA ARG A 202 -1.86 9.53 -11.94
C ARG A 202 -0.83 9.17 -13.01
N LEU A 203 0.41 9.54 -12.76
CA LEU A 203 1.57 9.14 -13.53
C LEU A 203 2.50 8.33 -12.64
N ASP A 204 2.82 7.12 -13.06
CA ASP A 204 3.82 6.24 -12.44
C ASP A 204 5.05 6.15 -13.35
N PHE A 205 6.23 6.10 -12.77
CA PHE A 205 7.47 5.89 -13.51
C PHE A 205 8.47 5.11 -12.68
N GLU A 206 9.32 4.36 -13.36
CA GLU A 206 10.50 3.75 -12.75
C GLU A 206 11.53 3.42 -13.82
N TYR A 207 12.79 3.44 -13.43
CA TYR A 207 13.91 3.02 -14.27
C TYR A 207 15.06 2.51 -13.40
N GLY A 208 15.71 1.45 -13.86
CA GLY A 208 16.91 0.92 -13.24
C GLY A 208 17.87 0.38 -14.27
N THR A 209 19.17 0.47 -13.99
CA THR A 209 20.22 -0.03 -14.89
C THR A 209 21.55 -0.23 -14.16
N PRO A 210 22.37 -1.19 -14.58
CA PRO A 210 23.79 -1.22 -14.26
C PRO A 210 24.51 0.01 -14.82
N ILE A 211 25.39 0.64 -14.02
CA ILE A 211 26.21 1.79 -14.41
C ILE A 211 27.71 1.52 -14.31
N GLY A 212 28.09 0.30 -13.98
CA GLY A 212 29.46 -0.16 -13.90
C GLY A 212 29.53 -1.57 -13.36
N GLU A 213 30.74 -2.12 -13.24
CA GLU A 213 30.93 -3.47 -12.71
C GLU A 213 30.38 -3.58 -11.27
N GLY A 214 29.35 -4.41 -11.11
CA GLY A 214 28.67 -4.60 -9.83
C GLY A 214 28.05 -3.32 -9.25
N LEU A 215 27.85 -2.27 -10.04
CA LEU A 215 27.23 -1.03 -9.60
C LEU A 215 25.97 -0.79 -10.42
N PHE A 216 24.83 -0.63 -9.75
CA PHE A 216 23.54 -0.37 -10.39
C PHE A 216 22.66 0.50 -9.52
N TYR A 217 21.69 1.18 -10.14
CA TYR A 217 20.74 2.02 -9.44
C TYR A 217 19.31 1.76 -9.90
N HIS A 218 18.37 2.16 -9.09
CA HIS A 218 16.96 2.20 -9.43
C HIS A 218 16.35 3.50 -8.87
N ILE A 219 15.48 4.11 -9.66
CA ILE A 219 14.70 5.29 -9.27
C ILE A 219 13.29 5.15 -9.82
N GLY A 220 12.30 5.60 -9.07
CA GLY A 220 10.93 5.65 -9.53
C GLY A 220 10.00 6.24 -8.50
N GLY A 221 8.74 6.33 -8.87
CA GLY A 221 7.70 6.91 -8.03
C GLY A 221 6.41 7.13 -8.78
N PHE A 222 5.57 7.95 -8.19
CA PHE A 222 4.34 8.41 -8.82
C PHE A 222 4.02 9.85 -8.41
N MET A 223 3.18 10.49 -9.21
CA MET A 223 2.49 11.72 -8.88
C MET A 223 1.04 11.60 -9.26
N ARG A 224 0.15 12.26 -8.47
CA ARG A 224 -1.28 12.26 -8.75
C ARG A 224 -1.95 13.54 -8.35
N VAL A 225 -3.08 13.82 -9.02
CA VAL A 225 -3.98 14.93 -8.73
C VAL A 225 -5.39 14.56 -9.12
N GLY A 226 -6.36 14.95 -8.33
CA GLY A 226 -7.78 14.81 -8.67
C GLY A 226 -8.70 14.87 -7.48
N GLU A 227 -10.00 14.80 -7.76
CA GLU A 227 -11.05 14.85 -6.76
C GLU A 227 -11.10 13.55 -5.94
N GLY A 228 -11.01 12.42 -6.63
CA GLY A 228 -11.20 11.09 -6.03
C GLY A 228 -12.56 10.48 -6.39
N PRO A 229 -12.91 9.32 -5.80
CA PRO A 229 -14.05 8.52 -6.22
C PRO A 229 -15.43 9.06 -5.78
N ARG A 230 -15.47 10.21 -5.13
CA ARG A 230 -16.73 10.86 -4.69
C ARG A 230 -16.71 12.34 -5.00
N ASN A 231 -17.88 12.93 -5.16
CA ASN A 231 -18.07 14.34 -5.50
C ASN A 231 -17.80 15.22 -4.28
N ILE A 232 -16.59 15.72 -4.14
CA ILE A 232 -16.18 16.60 -3.03
C ILE A 232 -16.02 18.06 -3.44
N GLY A 233 -15.92 18.33 -4.73
CA GLY A 233 -15.81 19.69 -5.29
C GLY A 233 -14.41 20.30 -5.22
N TYR A 234 -13.39 19.53 -4.82
CA TYR A 234 -12.00 20.00 -4.76
C TYR A 234 -11.01 18.87 -5.04
N GLN A 235 -9.73 19.21 -5.25
CA GLN A 235 -8.67 18.23 -5.45
C GLN A 235 -8.31 17.55 -4.13
N GLY A 236 -9.01 16.46 -3.78
CA GLY A 236 -8.79 15.70 -2.56
C GLY A 236 -7.53 14.86 -2.60
N ASN A 237 -7.21 14.27 -3.75
CA ASN A 237 -5.98 13.53 -4.00
C ASN A 237 -4.95 14.43 -4.65
N LYS A 238 -3.78 14.61 -4.00
CA LYS A 238 -2.71 15.45 -4.54
C LYS A 238 -1.39 15.12 -3.88
N GLY A 239 -0.40 14.76 -4.69
CA GLY A 239 0.94 14.48 -4.19
C GLY A 239 1.60 13.35 -4.93
N GLY A 240 2.46 12.61 -4.20
CA GLY A 240 3.20 11.51 -4.78
C GLY A 240 4.30 10.98 -3.89
N GLN A 241 5.09 10.08 -4.48
CA GLN A 241 6.24 9.44 -3.87
C GLN A 241 7.39 9.35 -4.86
N ILE A 242 8.60 9.49 -4.37
CA ILE A 242 9.82 9.12 -5.07
C ILE A 242 10.68 8.22 -4.19
N LYS A 243 11.23 7.16 -4.79
CA LYS A 243 12.18 6.25 -4.17
C LYS A 243 13.37 6.06 -5.09
N ALA A 244 14.55 5.96 -4.50
CA ALA A 244 15.78 5.66 -5.23
C ALA A 244 16.66 4.76 -4.39
N ASN A 245 17.45 3.91 -5.06
CA ASN A 245 18.51 3.15 -4.42
C ASN A 245 19.71 2.99 -5.36
N ILE A 246 20.86 2.77 -4.75
CA ILE A 246 22.11 2.42 -5.43
C ILE A 246 22.72 1.23 -4.71
N THR A 247 23.14 0.24 -5.48
CA THR A 247 23.75 -0.99 -4.98
C THR A 247 25.13 -1.17 -5.57
N LYS A 248 26.09 -1.45 -4.72
CA LYS A 248 27.44 -1.92 -5.10
C LYS A 248 27.60 -3.36 -4.66
N GLU A 249 27.89 -4.22 -5.61
CA GLU A 249 28.29 -5.62 -5.37
C GLU A 249 29.80 -5.74 -5.31
N PHE A 250 30.22 -6.62 -4.42
CA PHE A 250 31.61 -7.01 -4.23
C PHE A 250 31.72 -8.54 -4.43
N LYS A 251 32.94 -9.06 -4.48
CA LYS A 251 33.14 -10.50 -4.66
C LYS A 251 32.44 -11.35 -3.58
N ASN A 252 32.37 -10.85 -2.36
CA ASN A 252 31.86 -11.56 -1.20
C ASN A 252 30.57 -10.95 -0.60
N GLY A 253 29.91 -10.02 -1.32
CA GLY A 253 28.69 -9.41 -0.79
C GLY A 253 28.26 -8.15 -1.51
N TYR A 254 27.40 -7.37 -0.86
CA TYR A 254 26.92 -6.11 -1.40
C TYR A 254 26.62 -5.09 -0.31
N VAL A 255 26.56 -3.83 -0.72
CA VAL A 255 25.99 -2.71 0.04
C VAL A 255 24.95 -2.02 -0.84
N ARG A 256 23.77 -1.73 -0.30
CA ARG A 256 22.72 -0.93 -0.92
C ARG A 256 22.38 0.25 0.00
N THR A 257 22.30 1.44 -0.57
CA THR A 257 21.73 2.61 0.10
C THR A 257 20.47 3.04 -0.62
N TYR A 258 19.49 3.57 0.11
CA TYR A 258 18.22 3.96 -0.45
C TYR A 258 17.64 5.21 0.22
N PHE A 259 16.77 5.87 -0.53
CA PHE A 259 16.06 7.07 -0.15
C PHE A 259 14.58 6.94 -0.50
N LYS A 260 13.72 7.55 0.32
CA LYS A 260 12.28 7.69 0.07
C LYS A 260 11.84 9.09 0.45
N PHE A 261 11.01 9.67 -0.40
CA PHE A 261 10.21 10.86 -0.08
C PHE A 261 8.77 10.61 -0.46
N LEU A 262 7.88 10.73 0.49
CA LEU A 262 6.43 10.64 0.34
C LEU A 262 5.81 11.94 0.83
N ASN A 263 4.95 12.55 0.01
CA ASN A 263 4.01 13.58 0.40
C ASN A 263 2.79 13.42 -0.51
N ASP A 264 1.77 12.76 0.00
CA ASP A 264 0.66 12.30 -0.82
C ASP A 264 -0.65 12.38 -0.06
N ARG A 265 -1.36 13.47 -0.27
CA ARG A 265 -2.67 13.73 0.31
C ARG A 265 -3.75 12.90 -0.37
N THR A 266 -4.65 12.34 0.44
CA THR A 266 -5.86 11.64 0.02
C THR A 266 -7.06 12.08 0.84
N VAL A 267 -8.26 11.93 0.27
CA VAL A 267 -9.48 12.13 1.06
C VAL A 267 -9.60 11.00 2.07
N MET A 268 -9.92 11.35 3.31
CA MET A 268 -10.23 10.39 4.34
C MET A 268 -11.75 10.26 4.47
N TYR A 269 -12.30 9.22 3.86
CA TYR A 269 -13.73 8.95 3.94
C TYR A 269 -14.09 8.28 5.27
N MET A 270 -15.07 8.81 5.94
CA MET A 270 -15.65 8.26 7.16
C MET A 270 -16.99 7.58 6.86
N PRO A 271 -17.53 6.77 7.78
CA PRO A 271 -18.86 6.17 7.60
C PRO A 271 -19.91 7.20 7.21
N MET A 272 -20.76 6.84 6.26
CA MET A 272 -21.80 7.70 5.70
C MET A 272 -23.18 7.20 6.09
N PRO A 273 -24.17 8.11 6.17
CA PRO A 273 -25.51 7.73 6.53
C PRO A 273 -26.17 6.90 5.43
N VAL A 274 -26.93 5.89 5.84
CA VAL A 274 -27.75 5.04 4.97
C VAL A 274 -29.16 4.93 5.52
N SER A 275 -30.15 4.77 4.66
CA SER A 275 -31.46 4.34 5.10
C SER A 275 -31.45 2.84 5.36
N LEU A 276 -32.13 2.42 6.42
CA LEU A 276 -32.29 1.02 6.77
C LEU A 276 -33.78 0.68 6.93
N THR A 277 -34.24 -0.28 6.16
CA THR A 277 -35.60 -0.82 6.23
C THR A 277 -35.57 -2.34 6.34
N GLY A 278 -36.73 -2.95 6.54
CA GLY A 278 -36.82 -4.41 6.67
C GLY A 278 -36.73 -4.88 8.11
N THR A 279 -36.14 -6.07 8.32
CA THR A 279 -35.96 -6.71 9.62
C THR A 279 -34.50 -7.03 9.90
N ASN A 280 -34.16 -7.33 11.16
CA ASN A 280 -32.80 -7.73 11.53
C ASN A 280 -32.29 -8.95 10.76
N SER A 281 -33.20 -9.86 10.36
CA SER A 281 -32.83 -11.04 9.54
C SER A 281 -32.85 -10.78 8.05
N ASN A 282 -33.47 -9.70 7.60
CA ASN A 282 -33.52 -9.30 6.20
C ASN A 282 -33.50 -7.76 6.06
N PRO A 283 -32.33 -7.12 6.35
CA PRO A 283 -32.19 -5.67 6.24
C PRO A 283 -32.07 -5.24 4.79
N THR A 284 -32.67 -4.10 4.47
CA THR A 284 -32.51 -3.44 3.17
C THR A 284 -31.88 -2.09 3.39
N PHE A 285 -30.71 -1.88 2.77
CA PHE A 285 -29.98 -0.62 2.80
C PHE A 285 -30.30 0.21 1.55
N GLY A 286 -30.40 1.51 1.71
CA GLY A 286 -30.71 2.41 0.61
C GLY A 286 -30.20 3.82 0.84
N ASN A 287 -30.48 4.68 -0.14
CA ASN A 287 -30.13 6.09 -0.06
C ASN A 287 -31.08 6.83 0.90
N LEU A 288 -30.57 7.89 1.52
CA LEU A 288 -31.42 8.91 2.13
C LEU A 288 -31.96 9.85 1.06
N PRO A 289 -33.11 10.50 1.29
CA PRO A 289 -33.59 11.53 0.36
C PRO A 289 -32.54 12.61 0.13
N GLY A 290 -32.12 12.78 -1.12
CA GLY A 290 -31.12 13.77 -1.51
C GLY A 290 -29.66 13.44 -1.15
N PHE A 291 -29.38 12.16 -0.79
CA PHE A 291 -28.02 11.69 -0.53
C PHE A 291 -27.81 10.28 -1.11
N ASP A 292 -26.98 10.18 -2.13
CA ASP A 292 -26.62 8.91 -2.75
C ASP A 292 -25.31 8.38 -2.13
N ILE A 293 -25.42 7.23 -1.44
CA ILE A 293 -24.30 6.61 -0.72
C ILE A 293 -23.16 6.16 -1.64
N THR A 294 -23.38 6.08 -2.94
CA THR A 294 -22.35 5.66 -3.90
C THR A 294 -21.48 6.82 -4.39
N THR A 295 -22.03 8.02 -4.44
CA THR A 295 -21.38 9.21 -5.01
C THR A 295 -21.17 10.34 -4.00
N ASP A 296 -22.08 10.50 -3.04
CA ASP A 296 -22.06 11.61 -2.11
C ASP A 296 -21.23 11.34 -0.87
N THR A 297 -20.85 12.41 -0.18
CA THR A 297 -20.01 12.38 1.01
C THR A 297 -20.24 13.64 1.84
N PRO A 298 -19.97 13.62 3.16
CA PRO A 298 -19.96 14.84 3.98
C PRO A 298 -18.88 15.86 3.58
N HIS A 299 -17.94 15.48 2.70
CA HIS A 299 -16.91 16.39 2.18
C HIS A 299 -17.52 17.38 1.21
N SER A 300 -17.08 18.62 1.29
CA SER A 300 -17.44 19.68 0.34
C SER A 300 -16.42 20.81 0.39
N VAL A 301 -16.52 21.73 -0.55
CA VAL A 301 -15.71 22.97 -0.52
C VAL A 301 -15.97 23.82 0.74
N ASN A 302 -17.11 23.65 1.39
CA ASN A 302 -17.50 24.46 2.56
C ASN A 302 -16.83 24.02 3.86
N ILE A 303 -16.14 22.87 3.91
CA ILE A 303 -15.39 22.42 5.10
C ILE A 303 -13.94 22.92 5.13
N GLN A 304 -13.59 23.89 4.30
CA GLN A 304 -12.22 24.41 4.20
C GLN A 304 -11.74 25.09 5.47
N ASN A 305 -12.63 25.81 6.12
CA ASN A 305 -12.30 26.66 7.28
C ASN A 305 -13.09 26.19 8.47
N THR A 306 -12.66 25.11 9.08
CA THR A 306 -13.25 24.62 10.32
C THR A 306 -12.43 25.07 11.49
N TYR A 307 -13.10 25.26 12.63
CA TYR A 307 -12.46 25.60 13.88
C TYR A 307 -12.53 24.40 14.80
N SER A 308 -11.40 23.99 15.33
CA SER A 308 -11.33 23.10 16.47
C SER A 308 -10.89 23.88 17.71
N VAL A 309 -11.33 23.43 18.88
CA VAL A 309 -10.91 24.00 20.15
C VAL A 309 -10.10 22.93 20.89
N TYR A 310 -8.83 23.22 21.08
CA TYR A 310 -7.94 22.40 21.88
C TYR A 310 -7.38 23.23 23.02
N ASP A 311 -7.48 22.72 24.23
CA ASP A 311 -7.00 23.38 25.45
C ASP A 311 -7.48 24.84 25.59
N GLY A 312 -8.73 25.13 25.22
CA GLY A 312 -9.33 26.44 25.24
C GLY A 312 -8.92 27.38 24.10
N ASN A 313 -8.05 26.93 23.22
CA ASN A 313 -7.59 27.71 22.06
C ASN A 313 -8.32 27.26 20.79
N ALA A 314 -8.85 28.22 20.06
CA ALA A 314 -9.44 27.96 18.76
C ALA A 314 -8.33 27.83 17.71
N THR A 315 -8.29 26.70 17.00
CA THR A 315 -7.37 26.45 15.89
C THR A 315 -8.17 26.32 14.61
N GLN A 316 -7.76 27.04 13.57
CA GLN A 316 -8.36 26.92 12.25
C GLN A 316 -7.62 25.86 11.44
N ASN A 317 -8.34 24.86 10.94
CA ASN A 317 -7.80 23.82 10.10
C ASN A 317 -8.56 23.73 8.78
N ASP A 318 -7.83 23.33 7.74
CA ASP A 318 -8.39 23.01 6.44
C ASP A 318 -8.66 21.50 6.35
N MET A 319 -9.94 21.10 6.47
CA MET A 319 -10.35 19.70 6.39
C MET A 319 -10.07 19.06 5.03
N ARG A 320 -9.80 19.88 3.99
CA ARG A 320 -9.37 19.35 2.68
C ARG A 320 -8.00 18.69 2.71
N ASN A 321 -7.21 18.93 3.77
CA ASN A 321 -5.93 18.23 3.96
C ASN A 321 -6.11 16.72 4.13
N GLY A 322 -7.27 16.27 4.59
CA GLY A 322 -7.63 14.87 4.62
C GLY A 322 -6.56 14.01 5.31
N ASN A 323 -6.23 12.90 4.69
CA ASN A 323 -5.12 12.02 5.09
C ASN A 323 -3.86 12.43 4.30
N ASN A 324 -2.96 13.15 4.95
CA ASN A 324 -1.75 13.72 4.34
C ASN A 324 -0.47 13.29 5.06
N PRO A 325 -0.01 12.05 4.89
CA PRO A 325 1.26 11.61 5.43
C PRO A 325 2.44 12.23 4.67
N VAL A 326 3.47 12.60 5.41
CA VAL A 326 4.77 13.03 4.90
C VAL A 326 5.83 12.12 5.50
N SER A 327 6.66 11.52 4.65
CA SER A 327 7.77 10.65 5.08
C SER A 327 9.02 10.95 4.29
N LYS A 328 10.13 11.12 5.01
CA LYS A 328 11.48 11.21 4.45
C LYS A 328 12.30 10.11 5.10
N ALA A 329 12.82 9.18 4.31
CA ALA A 329 13.61 8.09 4.84
C ALA A 329 14.93 7.93 4.08
N ILE A 330 15.96 7.56 4.83
CA ILE A 330 17.25 7.13 4.30
C ILE A 330 17.65 5.86 5.01
N GLY A 331 18.20 4.93 4.26
CA GLY A 331 18.63 3.65 4.84
C GLY A 331 19.73 2.98 4.06
N ALA A 332 20.26 1.95 4.67
CA ALA A 332 21.26 1.09 4.05
C ALA A 332 21.00 -0.38 4.43
N GLU A 333 21.39 -1.26 3.54
CA GLU A 333 21.51 -2.69 3.82
C GLU A 333 22.80 -3.24 3.27
N PHE A 334 23.27 -4.30 3.87
CA PHE A 334 24.44 -5.02 3.41
C PHE A 334 24.33 -6.52 3.70
N SER A 335 25.07 -7.30 2.93
CA SER A 335 25.25 -8.73 3.17
C SER A 335 26.64 -9.10 2.72
N PHE A 336 27.43 -9.76 3.62
CA PHE A 336 28.76 -10.21 3.32
C PHE A 336 28.99 -11.64 3.81
N ASP A 337 29.62 -12.43 2.98
CA ASP A 337 30.24 -13.68 3.34
C ASP A 337 31.63 -13.37 3.93
N LEU A 338 31.87 -13.77 5.16
CA LEU A 338 33.10 -13.49 5.88
C LEU A 338 34.13 -14.64 5.80
N GLY A 339 33.78 -15.71 5.08
CA GLY A 339 34.56 -16.95 5.04
C GLY A 339 34.28 -17.86 6.22
N ASP A 340 34.81 -19.11 6.19
CA ASP A 340 34.62 -20.13 7.22
C ASP A 340 33.15 -20.31 7.67
N ASP A 341 32.23 -20.28 6.68
CA ASP A 341 30.77 -20.39 6.85
C ASP A 341 30.11 -19.28 7.67
N TRP A 342 30.83 -18.18 7.92
CA TRP A 342 30.27 -17.00 8.56
C TRP A 342 29.65 -16.03 7.55
N LYS A 343 28.46 -15.54 7.89
CA LYS A 343 27.77 -14.52 7.11
C LYS A 343 27.23 -13.42 8.02
N VAL A 344 27.37 -12.18 7.57
CA VAL A 344 26.76 -11.01 8.22
C VAL A 344 25.76 -10.35 7.28
N ASN A 345 24.57 -10.03 7.79
CA ASN A 345 23.56 -9.22 7.11
C ASN A 345 23.16 -8.07 8.02
N GLY A 346 22.99 -6.90 7.45
CA GLY A 346 22.54 -5.76 8.23
C GLY A 346 21.64 -4.84 7.43
N LYS A 347 20.73 -4.19 8.14
CA LYS A 347 19.82 -3.17 7.62
C LYS A 347 19.67 -2.08 8.66
N ALA A 348 19.59 -0.84 8.20
CA ALA A 348 19.25 0.29 9.04
C ALA A 348 18.49 1.32 8.24
N ARG A 349 17.49 1.97 8.88
CA ARG A 349 16.71 3.05 8.29
C ARG A 349 16.35 4.08 9.34
N TYR A 350 16.60 5.33 9.03
CA TYR A 350 16.00 6.48 9.70
C TYR A 350 14.86 7.01 8.86
N SER A 351 13.72 7.26 9.48
CA SER A 351 12.54 7.84 8.85
C SER A 351 12.05 9.02 9.70
N ASN A 352 11.86 10.17 9.05
CA ASN A 352 11.14 11.30 9.63
C ASN A 352 9.73 11.28 9.06
N ASN A 353 8.75 11.01 9.90
CA ASN A 353 7.34 10.83 9.56
C ASN A 353 6.48 11.83 10.30
N SER A 354 5.56 12.46 9.60
CA SER A 354 4.54 13.35 10.14
C SER A 354 3.27 13.25 9.31
N GLY A 355 2.20 13.90 9.74
CA GLY A 355 1.00 13.91 8.91
C GLY A 355 -0.22 14.51 9.58
N GLN A 356 -1.26 14.67 8.76
CA GLN A 356 -2.58 15.10 9.19
C GLN A 356 -3.61 14.04 8.83
N TRP A 357 -4.60 13.86 9.71
CA TRP A 357 -5.73 12.96 9.52
C TRP A 357 -7.00 13.74 9.83
N ASN A 358 -7.50 14.43 8.81
CA ASN A 358 -8.64 15.31 8.91
C ASN A 358 -9.80 14.71 8.11
N ALA A 359 -10.94 14.49 8.78
CA ALA A 359 -12.12 13.92 8.17
C ALA A 359 -13.43 14.42 8.79
N PRO A 360 -14.40 14.81 7.98
CA PRO A 360 -15.77 14.99 8.44
C PRO A 360 -16.43 13.63 8.63
N PHE A 361 -17.23 13.47 9.66
CA PHE A 361 -18.09 12.31 9.82
C PHE A 361 -19.49 12.71 10.29
N THR A 362 -20.49 11.98 9.80
CA THR A 362 -21.88 12.19 10.19
C THR A 362 -22.11 11.61 11.58
N ALA A 363 -22.41 12.45 12.55
CA ALA A 363 -22.75 12.02 13.90
C ALA A 363 -24.25 11.70 14.02
N ASN A 364 -25.09 12.54 13.43
CA ASN A 364 -26.55 12.38 13.44
C ASN A 364 -27.13 12.82 12.09
N VAL A 365 -28.25 12.21 11.72
CA VAL A 365 -29.12 12.61 10.63
C VAL A 365 -30.55 12.69 11.15
N GLY A 366 -31.24 13.77 10.83
CA GLY A 366 -32.62 13.97 11.24
C GLY A 366 -33.28 15.12 10.49
N THR A 367 -34.48 15.45 10.88
CA THR A 367 -35.13 16.68 10.40
C THR A 367 -34.36 17.92 10.88
N VAL A 368 -34.53 19.02 10.18
CA VAL A 368 -33.90 20.30 10.56
C VAL A 368 -34.19 20.64 12.04
N ALA A 369 -35.46 20.47 12.48
CA ALA A 369 -35.89 20.76 13.86
C ALA A 369 -35.19 19.86 14.89
N GLU A 370 -35.02 18.57 14.58
CA GLU A 370 -34.31 17.63 15.46
C GLU A 370 -32.83 18.00 15.58
N ILE A 371 -32.14 18.31 14.47
CA ILE A 371 -30.75 18.72 14.49
C ILE A 371 -30.58 20.08 15.16
N GLU A 372 -31.47 21.05 14.92
CA GLU A 372 -31.48 22.31 15.67
C GLU A 372 -31.56 22.09 17.18
N THR A 373 -32.48 21.22 17.60
CA THR A 373 -32.65 20.91 19.03
C THR A 373 -31.39 20.28 19.60
N LEU A 374 -30.78 19.34 18.87
CA LEU A 374 -29.54 18.68 19.27
C LEU A 374 -28.39 19.68 19.42
N VAL A 375 -28.21 20.59 18.44
CA VAL A 375 -27.16 21.61 18.46
C VAL A 375 -27.39 22.59 19.62
N ARG A 376 -28.62 23.04 19.85
CA ARG A 376 -28.97 23.94 20.97
C ARG A 376 -28.65 23.30 22.33
N ASN A 377 -29.03 22.04 22.50
CA ASN A 377 -28.78 21.30 23.76
C ASN A 377 -27.28 21.10 24.02
N ALA A 378 -26.51 20.89 22.96
CA ALA A 378 -25.05 20.68 23.07
C ALA A 378 -24.28 21.98 23.29
N SER A 379 -24.70 23.09 22.67
CA SER A 379 -23.93 24.34 22.63
C SER A 379 -24.50 25.47 23.48
N GLY A 380 -25.75 25.36 23.93
CA GLY A 380 -26.49 26.46 24.55
C GLY A 380 -26.86 27.59 23.58
N ALA A 381 -26.66 27.39 22.28
CA ALA A 381 -26.95 28.39 21.25
C ALA A 381 -28.45 28.69 21.15
N THR A 382 -28.79 29.92 20.84
CA THR A 382 -30.14 30.39 20.60
C THR A 382 -30.23 30.95 19.17
N GLY A 383 -31.41 30.90 18.55
CA GLY A 383 -31.58 31.35 17.18
C GLY A 383 -31.98 30.24 16.23
N THR A 384 -32.03 30.49 14.94
CA THR A 384 -32.35 29.53 13.87
C THR A 384 -31.09 29.17 13.09
N LEU A 385 -31.07 27.97 12.51
CA LEU A 385 -29.97 27.59 11.61
C LEU A 385 -30.05 28.43 10.32
N THR A 386 -28.91 28.97 9.93
CA THR A 386 -28.76 29.69 8.66
C THR A 386 -27.54 29.13 7.91
N PHE A 387 -27.53 29.32 6.60
CA PHE A 387 -26.29 29.19 5.83
C PHE A 387 -25.27 30.24 6.26
N GLN A 388 -24.03 30.07 5.87
CA GLN A 388 -22.94 31.00 6.19
C GLN A 388 -23.20 32.43 5.71
N ASP A 389 -23.98 32.61 4.67
CA ASP A 389 -24.39 33.88 4.08
C ASP A 389 -25.59 34.54 4.82
N GLY A 390 -26.09 33.89 5.89
CA GLY A 390 -27.21 34.34 6.69
C GLY A 390 -28.59 33.97 6.16
N THR A 391 -28.69 33.28 5.02
CA THR A 391 -29.97 32.78 4.53
C THR A 391 -30.52 31.65 5.41
N PRO A 392 -31.85 31.54 5.60
CA PRO A 392 -32.43 30.46 6.39
C PRO A 392 -32.06 29.07 5.85
N PHE A 393 -31.65 28.17 6.75
CA PHE A 393 -31.37 26.77 6.40
C PHE A 393 -32.70 26.01 6.23
N ASN A 394 -33.11 25.82 4.99
CA ASN A 394 -34.34 25.13 4.63
C ASN A 394 -34.11 24.17 3.45
N PRO A 395 -33.50 23.00 3.69
CA PRO A 395 -33.22 22.03 2.64
C PRO A 395 -34.53 21.45 2.09
N ALA A 396 -34.58 21.26 0.76
CA ALA A 396 -35.77 20.77 0.05
C ALA A 396 -36.27 19.40 0.53
N ASN A 397 -35.38 18.54 1.04
CA ASN A 397 -35.70 17.23 1.60
C ASN A 397 -36.06 17.28 3.10
N GLY A 398 -35.99 18.45 3.75
CA GLY A 398 -36.26 18.63 5.17
C GLY A 398 -35.27 17.97 6.12
N LEU A 399 -34.16 17.43 5.62
CA LEU A 399 -33.14 16.73 6.41
C LEU A 399 -31.90 17.59 6.64
N ALA A 400 -31.25 17.34 7.76
CA ALA A 400 -29.96 17.93 8.12
C ALA A 400 -29.04 16.86 8.69
N GLN A 401 -27.74 17.11 8.64
CA GLN A 401 -26.70 16.29 9.26
C GLN A 401 -25.95 17.11 10.29
N ASP A 402 -25.73 16.54 11.49
CA ASP A 402 -24.72 17.00 12.43
C ASP A 402 -23.38 16.38 12.00
N ILE A 403 -22.52 17.21 11.41
CA ILE A 403 -21.17 16.79 10.96
C ILE A 403 -20.15 17.21 12.00
N ARG A 404 -19.36 16.24 12.45
CA ARG A 404 -18.21 16.46 13.32
C ARG A 404 -16.92 16.16 12.55
N TYR A 405 -15.82 16.61 13.13
CA TYR A 405 -14.53 16.49 12.49
C TYR A 405 -13.57 15.68 13.34
N PHE A 406 -12.89 14.73 12.72
CA PHE A 406 -11.60 14.29 13.19
C PHE A 406 -10.56 15.31 12.71
N ASP A 407 -9.78 15.83 13.63
CA ASP A 407 -8.75 16.82 13.38
C ASP A 407 -7.52 16.40 14.19
N VAL A 408 -6.67 15.62 13.54
CA VAL A 408 -5.47 15.05 14.15
C VAL A 408 -4.24 15.48 13.35
N THR A 409 -3.32 16.13 14.02
CA THR A 409 -1.99 16.42 13.49
C THR A 409 -0.96 15.62 14.28
N ILE A 410 -0.17 14.84 13.58
CA ILE A 410 0.99 14.14 14.13
C ILE A 410 2.24 14.88 13.66
N GLU A 411 2.89 15.55 14.58
CA GLU A 411 4.03 16.40 14.27
C GLU A 411 5.29 15.57 14.03
N ASP A 412 5.48 14.51 14.81
CA ASP A 412 6.68 13.69 14.74
C ASP A 412 6.40 12.23 15.11
N LEU A 413 6.58 11.33 14.15
CA LEU A 413 6.67 9.87 14.28
C LEU A 413 8.00 9.36 13.75
N SER A 414 9.06 10.17 13.89
CA SER A 414 10.40 9.77 13.45
C SER A 414 10.85 8.50 14.17
N ASN A 415 11.54 7.65 13.44
CA ASN A 415 12.02 6.38 13.97
C ASN A 415 13.34 5.98 13.35
N PHE A 416 14.08 5.17 14.09
CA PHE A 416 15.27 4.47 13.61
C PHE A 416 15.10 2.99 13.85
N PHE A 417 15.18 2.21 12.79
CA PHE A 417 15.18 0.75 12.85
C PHE A 417 16.50 0.19 12.36
N SER A 418 16.97 -0.84 13.05
CA SER A 418 18.16 -1.59 12.65
C SER A 418 17.97 -3.06 12.95
N ASP A 419 18.44 -3.90 12.05
CA ASP A 419 18.50 -5.37 12.19
C ASP A 419 19.88 -5.83 11.70
N VAL A 420 20.65 -6.46 12.55
CA VAL A 420 21.94 -7.05 12.21
C VAL A 420 21.96 -8.51 12.63
N LYS A 421 22.30 -9.38 11.70
CA LYS A 421 22.36 -10.83 11.88
C LYS A 421 23.75 -11.35 11.50
N VAL A 422 24.33 -12.09 12.40
CA VAL A 422 25.56 -12.85 12.14
C VAL A 422 25.20 -14.32 12.24
N THR A 423 25.50 -15.08 11.20
CA THR A 423 25.20 -16.51 11.14
C THR A 423 26.45 -17.30 10.84
N LYS A 424 26.54 -18.50 11.40
CA LYS A 424 27.55 -19.50 11.06
C LYS A 424 26.85 -20.78 10.67
N ALA A 425 27.15 -21.35 9.50
CA ALA A 425 26.72 -22.68 9.15
C ALA A 425 27.65 -23.67 9.91
N ILE A 426 27.04 -24.58 10.62
CA ILE A 426 27.75 -25.67 11.30
C ILE A 426 27.29 -26.92 10.57
N ASN A 427 28.21 -27.56 9.85
CA ASN A 427 27.94 -28.85 9.23
C ASN A 427 28.01 -29.93 10.34
N ASP A 428 26.95 -30.74 10.41
CA ASP A 428 26.95 -31.95 11.27
C ASP A 428 27.80 -33.07 10.62
#